data_0a84f73695599d22da4dfdf4df4b2f97
#
_entry.id   0a84f73695599d22da4dfdf4df4b2f97
#
_cell.length_a   1.000
_cell.length_b   1.000
_cell.length_c   1.000
_cell.angle_alpha   90.00
_cell.angle_beta   90.00
_cell.angle_gamma   90.00
#
_symmetry.space_group_name_H-M   'P 1'
#
loop_
_entity.id
_entity.type
_entity.pdbx_description
1 polymer ?
#
loop_
_entity_poly.entity_id
_entity_poly.type
_entity_poly.pdbx_seq_one_letter_code
_entity_poly.pdbx_strand_id
1 'polypeptide(L)'
;IAVSQPRPLPRRGRGCRTGALLVVTYWIYRAIAALPLSISYRLARVLAWLTECVFRYRVTTVDQNLRRSFPDQSEAWYATTRHRFYQQFADVTVEAMYAWRMPRNELEERMTITGWEPLISSEDESPKPGILLSIHHNNWEWLLQRSSMTVSSPFDGIYKPLHDSGAERFALEARGKHGANLVTLQT
;
A
#
# COMPACT_ATOMS: atom_id res chain seq x y z
N ILE A 1 -0.31 -32.45 5.91
CA ILE A 1 -0.55 -31.50 4.82
C ILE A 1 0.82 -30.97 4.40
N ALA A 2 1.26 -31.32 3.16
CA ALA A 2 2.57 -30.96 2.65
C ALA A 2 2.64 -29.45 2.38
N VAL A 3 3.53 -28.76 3.09
CA VAL A 3 3.87 -27.35 2.80
C VAL A 3 4.56 -27.31 1.44
N SER A 4 3.87 -26.79 0.44
CA SER A 4 4.44 -26.61 -0.90
C SER A 4 5.52 -25.52 -0.85
N GLN A 5 6.73 -25.88 -1.24
CA GLN A 5 7.86 -24.97 -1.44
C GLN A 5 7.47 -23.84 -2.40
N PRO A 6 7.91 -22.60 -2.17
CA PRO A 6 7.66 -21.50 -3.09
C PRO A 6 8.27 -21.82 -4.45
N ARG A 7 7.44 -21.78 -5.50
CA ARG A 7 7.90 -21.98 -6.88
C ARG A 7 8.82 -20.83 -7.29
N PRO A 8 9.95 -21.12 -7.96
CA PRO A 8 10.83 -20.09 -8.48
C PRO A 8 10.09 -19.24 -9.51
N LEU A 9 10.30 -17.92 -9.45
CA LEU A 9 9.72 -16.93 -10.34
C LEU A 9 10.01 -17.27 -11.81
N PRO A 10 9.05 -17.11 -12.74
CA PRO A 10 9.26 -17.35 -14.16
C PRO A 10 10.30 -16.37 -14.71
N ARG A 11 11.37 -16.89 -15.30
CA ARG A 11 12.36 -16.12 -16.08
C ARG A 11 11.69 -15.58 -17.33
N ARG A 12 11.27 -14.32 -17.32
CA ARG A 12 10.90 -13.60 -18.52
C ARG A 12 12.16 -13.03 -19.17
N GLY A 13 12.61 -13.69 -20.23
CA GLY A 13 13.55 -13.11 -21.17
C GLY A 13 12.85 -12.03 -21.99
N ARG A 14 13.23 -10.75 -21.80
CA ARG A 14 13.10 -9.67 -22.80
C ARG A 14 14.13 -8.58 -22.52
N GLY A 15 14.91 -8.27 -23.51
CA GLY A 15 15.63 -7.08 -23.90
C GLY A 15 16.41 -6.26 -22.87
N CYS A 16 17.68 -6.07 -23.11
CA CYS A 16 18.67 -5.31 -22.34
C CYS A 16 18.27 -3.85 -21.97
N ARG A 17 17.29 -3.24 -22.66
CA ARG A 17 16.75 -1.91 -22.34
C ARG A 17 15.81 -1.87 -21.13
N THR A 18 15.11 -2.98 -20.87
CA THR A 18 14.22 -3.11 -19.69
C THR A 18 15.00 -3.19 -18.38
N GLY A 19 16.18 -3.78 -18.37
CA GLY A 19 16.98 -3.93 -17.15
C GLY A 19 17.42 -2.61 -16.51
N ALA A 20 17.88 -1.65 -17.32
CA ALA A 20 18.34 -0.36 -16.79
C ALA A 20 17.21 0.50 -16.23
N LEU A 21 16.05 0.53 -16.90
CA LEU A 21 14.87 1.28 -16.44
C LEU A 21 14.32 0.69 -15.12
N LEU A 22 14.33 -0.64 -14.99
CA LEU A 22 13.95 -1.37 -13.78
C LEU A 22 14.81 -1.01 -12.56
N VAL A 23 16.10 -0.88 -12.77
CA VAL A 23 17.04 -0.49 -11.71
C VAL A 23 16.78 0.95 -11.29
N VAL A 24 16.54 1.85 -12.25
CA VAL A 24 16.32 3.28 -11.97
C VAL A 24 15.04 3.51 -11.16
N THR A 25 13.90 2.94 -11.57
CA THR A 25 12.63 3.12 -10.84
C THR A 25 12.70 2.55 -9.43
N TYR A 26 13.26 1.38 -9.24
CA TYR A 26 13.48 0.80 -7.91
C TYR A 26 14.29 1.72 -6.99
N TRP A 27 15.41 2.29 -7.49
CA TRP A 27 16.25 3.17 -6.68
C TRP A 27 15.62 4.52 -6.40
N ILE A 28 14.76 5.03 -7.31
CA ILE A 28 13.95 6.23 -7.05
C ILE A 28 13.00 5.98 -5.88
N TYR A 29 12.25 4.87 -5.88
CA TYR A 29 11.37 4.52 -4.76
C TYR A 29 12.13 4.38 -3.44
N ARG A 30 13.30 3.74 -3.46
CA ARG A 30 14.15 3.62 -2.27
C ARG A 30 14.66 4.96 -1.76
N ALA A 31 15.04 5.86 -2.66
CA ALA A 31 15.49 7.20 -2.29
C ALA A 31 14.37 8.00 -1.61
N ILE A 32 13.14 7.93 -2.15
CA ILE A 32 11.97 8.57 -1.54
C ILE A 32 11.65 7.92 -0.19
N ALA A 33 11.65 6.60 -0.12
CA ALA A 33 11.40 5.84 1.12
C ALA A 33 12.44 6.13 2.22
N ALA A 34 13.65 6.51 1.85
CA ALA A 34 14.70 6.87 2.81
C ALA A 34 14.51 8.23 3.49
N LEU A 35 13.61 9.08 2.94
CA LEU A 35 13.35 10.40 3.52
C LEU A 35 12.63 10.30 4.86
N PRO A 36 12.91 11.20 5.82
CA PRO A 36 12.08 11.35 7.01
C PRO A 36 10.63 11.68 6.63
N LEU A 37 9.65 11.15 7.38
CA LEU A 37 8.22 11.37 7.09
C LEU A 37 7.84 12.85 7.00
N SER A 38 8.46 13.71 7.81
CA SER A 38 8.22 15.16 7.76
C SER A 38 8.58 15.78 6.42
N ILE A 39 9.63 15.29 5.77
CA ILE A 39 10.02 15.72 4.42
C ILE A 39 9.10 15.07 3.39
N SER A 40 8.77 13.79 3.56
CA SER A 40 7.86 13.06 2.67
C SER A 40 6.48 13.71 2.60
N TYR A 41 5.92 14.20 3.72
CA TYR A 41 4.65 14.94 3.73
C TYR A 41 4.73 16.32 3.04
N ARG A 42 5.89 17.00 3.10
CA ARG A 42 6.08 18.24 2.32
C ARG A 42 6.09 17.94 0.82
N LEU A 43 6.78 16.87 0.42
CA LEU A 43 6.77 16.40 -0.96
C LEU A 43 5.37 15.98 -1.40
N ALA A 44 4.63 15.25 -0.55
CA ALA A 44 3.25 14.82 -0.80
C ALA A 44 2.33 16.02 -1.09
N ARG A 45 2.45 17.14 -0.35
CA ARG A 45 1.68 18.35 -0.62
C ARG A 45 1.95 18.95 -2.01
N VAL A 46 3.22 18.97 -2.42
CA VAL A 46 3.59 19.41 -3.77
C VAL A 46 3.04 18.48 -4.84
N LEU A 47 3.16 17.17 -4.63
CA LEU A 47 2.62 16.15 -5.54
C LEU A 47 1.10 16.23 -5.64
N ALA A 48 0.39 16.42 -4.53
CA ALA A 48 -1.07 16.60 -4.50
C ALA A 48 -1.48 17.80 -5.35
N TRP A 49 -0.83 18.96 -5.15
CA TRP A 49 -1.09 20.16 -5.93
C TRP A 49 -0.81 19.97 -7.42
N LEU A 50 0.33 19.36 -7.78
CA LEU A 50 0.67 19.06 -9.18
C LEU A 50 -0.37 18.13 -9.81
N THR A 51 -0.77 17.09 -9.09
CA THR A 51 -1.73 16.08 -9.58
C THR A 51 -3.12 16.67 -9.78
N GLU A 52 -3.59 17.50 -8.85
CA GLU A 52 -4.90 18.14 -8.93
C GLU A 52 -4.93 19.31 -9.91
N CYS A 53 -4.00 20.27 -9.75
CA CYS A 53 -4.10 21.57 -10.40
C CYS A 53 -3.39 21.62 -11.76
N VAL A 54 -2.23 20.97 -11.90
CA VAL A 54 -1.42 21.02 -13.13
C VAL A 54 -1.81 19.88 -14.07
N PHE A 55 -1.67 18.63 -13.62
CA PHE A 55 -1.97 17.45 -14.46
C PHE A 55 -3.45 17.14 -14.54
N ARG A 56 -4.27 17.66 -13.62
CA ARG A 56 -5.72 17.43 -13.52
C ARG A 56 -6.08 15.95 -13.59
N TYR A 57 -5.22 15.11 -13.01
CA TYR A 57 -5.36 13.67 -13.09
C TYR A 57 -6.67 13.20 -12.45
N ARG A 58 -7.58 12.70 -13.28
CA ARG A 58 -8.89 12.15 -12.89
C ARG A 58 -9.80 13.11 -12.10
N VAL A 59 -9.61 14.43 -12.20
CA VAL A 59 -10.43 15.43 -11.50
C VAL A 59 -11.91 15.23 -11.76
N THR A 60 -12.30 15.05 -13.04
CA THR A 60 -13.70 14.81 -13.42
C THR A 60 -14.27 13.54 -12.78
N THR A 61 -13.46 12.47 -12.68
CA THR A 61 -13.90 11.22 -12.04
C THR A 61 -14.13 11.42 -10.54
N VAL A 62 -13.23 12.13 -9.87
CA VAL A 62 -13.38 12.44 -8.44
C VAL A 62 -14.63 13.28 -8.20
N ASP A 63 -14.85 14.34 -9.00
CA ASP A 63 -16.03 15.20 -8.88
C ASP A 63 -17.32 14.41 -9.12
N GLN A 64 -17.37 13.58 -10.15
CA GLN A 64 -18.53 12.73 -10.42
C GLN A 64 -18.84 11.76 -9.28
N ASN A 65 -17.81 11.14 -8.69
CA ASN A 65 -17.98 10.24 -7.57
C ASN A 65 -18.49 10.98 -6.32
N LEU A 66 -17.93 12.16 -6.02
CA LEU A 66 -18.39 12.99 -4.91
C LEU A 66 -19.87 13.39 -5.08
N ARG A 67 -20.27 13.85 -6.27
CA ARG A 67 -21.65 14.26 -6.55
C ARG A 67 -22.63 13.09 -6.49
N ARG A 68 -22.22 11.90 -6.93
CA ARG A 68 -23.06 10.69 -6.82
C ARG A 68 -23.23 10.23 -5.39
N SER A 69 -22.18 10.31 -4.57
CA SER A 69 -22.20 9.86 -3.18
C SER A 69 -22.83 10.88 -2.23
N PHE A 70 -22.75 12.16 -2.56
CA PHE A 70 -23.19 13.28 -1.72
C PHE A 70 -23.92 14.33 -2.58
N PRO A 71 -25.14 14.06 -3.08
CA PRO A 71 -25.79 14.90 -4.09
C PRO A 71 -26.17 16.30 -3.59
N ASP A 72 -26.40 16.46 -2.29
CA ASP A 72 -26.96 17.69 -1.69
C ASP A 72 -25.89 18.64 -1.15
N GLN A 73 -24.64 18.54 -1.61
CA GLN A 73 -23.55 19.39 -1.13
C GLN A 73 -23.34 20.63 -2.04
N SER A 74 -22.74 21.67 -1.46
CA SER A 74 -22.41 22.90 -2.20
C SER A 74 -21.18 22.69 -3.11
N GLU A 75 -21.05 23.55 -4.14
CA GLU A 75 -19.87 23.57 -5.02
C GLU A 75 -18.56 23.79 -4.22
N ALA A 76 -18.60 24.65 -3.20
CA ALA A 76 -17.47 24.89 -2.32
C ALA A 76 -17.09 23.64 -1.52
N TRP A 77 -18.07 22.84 -1.09
CA TRP A 77 -17.84 21.58 -0.41
C TRP A 77 -17.16 20.56 -1.33
N TYR A 78 -17.64 20.43 -2.59
CA TYR A 78 -17.00 19.52 -3.56
C TYR A 78 -15.55 19.92 -3.84
N ALA A 79 -15.29 21.20 -4.06
CA ALA A 79 -13.94 21.70 -4.31
C ALA A 79 -13.00 21.41 -3.12
N THR A 80 -13.46 21.68 -1.90
CA THR A 80 -12.69 21.43 -0.67
C THR A 80 -12.43 19.94 -0.45
N THR A 81 -13.47 19.11 -0.65
CA THR A 81 -13.37 17.65 -0.44
C THR A 81 -12.46 17.02 -1.50
N ARG A 82 -12.54 17.46 -2.76
CA ARG A 82 -11.61 17.05 -3.81
C ARG A 82 -10.17 17.39 -3.45
N HIS A 83 -9.91 18.60 -2.98
CA HIS A 83 -8.57 19.01 -2.57
C HIS A 83 -8.04 18.11 -1.44
N ARG A 84 -8.85 17.84 -0.42
CA ARG A 84 -8.50 16.92 0.67
C ARG A 84 -8.25 15.51 0.18
N PHE A 85 -9.00 15.03 -0.81
CA PHE A 85 -8.78 13.73 -1.43
C PHE A 85 -7.38 13.63 -2.05
N TYR A 86 -6.94 14.63 -2.83
CA TYR A 86 -5.60 14.61 -3.43
C TYR A 86 -4.49 14.71 -2.39
N GLN A 87 -4.69 15.49 -1.34
CA GLN A 87 -3.75 15.53 -0.21
C GLN A 87 -3.64 14.16 0.46
N GLN A 88 -4.76 13.56 0.83
CA GLN A 88 -4.79 12.25 1.48
C GLN A 88 -4.19 11.16 0.57
N PHE A 89 -4.50 11.18 -0.72
CA PHE A 89 -3.95 10.22 -1.68
C PHE A 89 -2.42 10.32 -1.77
N ALA A 90 -1.88 11.54 -1.81
CA ALA A 90 -0.44 11.75 -1.83
C ALA A 90 0.23 11.36 -0.50
N ASP A 91 -0.41 11.67 0.63
CA ASP A 91 0.08 11.27 1.96
C ASP A 91 0.16 9.74 2.09
N VAL A 92 -0.91 9.03 1.76
CA VAL A 92 -0.92 7.55 1.75
C VAL A 92 0.14 6.97 0.82
N THR A 93 0.39 7.61 -0.32
CA THR A 93 1.41 7.16 -1.27
C THR A 93 2.82 7.25 -0.67
N VAL A 94 3.18 8.36 -0.04
CA VAL A 94 4.51 8.49 0.59
C VAL A 94 4.65 7.65 1.86
N GLU A 95 3.57 7.45 2.60
CA GLU A 95 3.52 6.54 3.75
C GLU A 95 3.72 5.08 3.34
N ALA A 96 3.08 4.65 2.25
CA ALA A 96 3.28 3.31 1.69
C ALA A 96 4.74 3.09 1.25
N MET A 97 5.38 4.12 0.68
CA MET A 97 6.83 4.06 0.39
C MET A 97 7.66 4.01 1.67
N TYR A 98 7.33 4.81 2.68
CA TYR A 98 8.04 4.84 3.96
C TYR A 98 7.96 3.49 4.70
N ALA A 99 6.90 2.72 4.52
CA ALA A 99 6.72 1.38 5.09
C ALA A 99 7.91 0.44 4.77
N TRP A 100 8.60 0.64 3.64
CA TRP A 100 9.77 -0.13 3.27
C TRP A 100 10.88 -0.05 4.32
N ARG A 101 11.09 1.11 4.95
CA ARG A 101 12.12 1.32 5.97
C ARG A 101 11.59 1.26 7.41
N MET A 102 10.28 1.43 7.61
CA MET A 102 9.67 1.55 8.94
C MET A 102 9.98 0.33 9.82
N PRO A 103 10.61 0.50 10.99
CA PRO A 103 10.86 -0.60 11.89
C PRO A 103 9.57 -1.06 12.58
N ARG A 104 9.60 -2.28 13.14
CA ARG A 104 8.44 -2.92 13.75
C ARG A 104 7.81 -2.08 14.85
N ASN A 105 8.62 -1.61 15.78
CA ASN A 105 8.16 -0.80 16.90
C ASN A 105 7.48 0.50 16.46
N GLU A 106 8.00 1.18 15.44
CA GLU A 106 7.40 2.39 14.90
C GLU A 106 6.04 2.11 14.26
N LEU A 107 5.89 0.99 13.54
CA LEU A 107 4.61 0.60 12.97
C LEU A 107 3.58 0.26 14.05
N GLU A 108 3.99 -0.40 15.14
CA GLU A 108 3.15 -0.70 16.29
C GLU A 108 2.64 0.56 17.00
N GLU A 109 3.51 1.56 17.15
CA GLU A 109 3.14 2.86 17.74
C GLU A 109 2.18 3.65 16.85
N ARG A 110 2.37 3.59 15.51
CA ARG A 110 1.58 4.38 14.56
C ARG A 110 0.24 3.75 14.20
N MET A 111 0.12 2.43 14.32
CA MET A 111 -1.09 1.70 13.95
C MET A 111 -1.47 0.71 15.02
N THR A 112 -2.50 1.06 15.77
CA THR A 112 -3.13 0.18 16.74
C THR A 112 -4.28 -0.57 16.07
N ILE A 113 -4.34 -1.89 16.28
CA ILE A 113 -5.46 -2.72 15.85
C ILE A 113 -6.18 -3.21 17.11
N THR A 114 -7.50 -3.06 17.15
CA THR A 114 -8.36 -3.51 18.25
C THR A 114 -9.38 -4.52 17.72
N GLY A 115 -9.88 -5.40 18.60
CA GLY A 115 -10.89 -6.40 18.22
C GLY A 115 -10.33 -7.61 17.47
N TRP A 116 -9.03 -7.86 17.59
CA TRP A 116 -8.37 -9.01 16.94
C TRP A 116 -8.36 -10.28 17.79
N GLU A 117 -8.76 -10.17 19.03
CA GLU A 117 -8.75 -11.26 20.01
C GLU A 117 -9.41 -12.55 19.47
N PRO A 118 -10.54 -12.48 18.72
CA PRO A 118 -11.14 -13.69 18.14
C PRO A 118 -10.32 -14.36 17.01
N LEU A 119 -9.35 -13.63 16.43
CA LEU A 119 -8.50 -14.10 15.33
C LEU A 119 -7.11 -14.53 15.79
N ILE A 120 -6.75 -14.16 17.03
CA ILE A 120 -5.52 -14.60 17.67
C ILE A 120 -5.86 -15.88 18.44
N SER A 121 -5.36 -17.01 17.94
CA SER A 121 -5.52 -18.30 18.64
C SER A 121 -4.91 -18.18 20.03
N SER A 122 -5.62 -18.68 21.05
CA SER A 122 -5.01 -18.98 22.36
C SER A 122 -3.89 -20.01 22.15
N GLU A 123 -2.88 -19.99 23.01
CA GLU A 123 -1.71 -20.91 22.91
C GLU A 123 -2.12 -22.39 22.85
N ASP A 124 -3.30 -22.73 23.35
CA ASP A 124 -3.86 -24.09 23.42
C ASP A 124 -4.75 -24.49 22.24
N GLU A 125 -5.12 -23.57 21.33
CA GLU A 125 -5.98 -23.88 20.19
C GLU A 125 -5.21 -23.87 18.88
N SER A 126 -5.46 -24.89 18.04
CA SER A 126 -4.96 -24.88 16.65
C SER A 126 -5.47 -23.65 15.91
N PRO A 127 -4.60 -22.95 15.15
CA PRO A 127 -4.99 -21.78 14.40
C PRO A 127 -6.15 -22.08 13.45
N LYS A 128 -7.24 -21.31 13.55
CA LYS A 128 -8.39 -21.44 12.64
C LYS A 128 -8.11 -20.66 11.36
N PRO A 129 -8.41 -21.20 10.18
CA PRO A 129 -8.29 -20.44 8.95
C PRO A 129 -9.31 -19.28 8.96
N GLY A 130 -8.86 -18.11 8.58
CA GLY A 130 -9.68 -16.89 8.53
C GLY A 130 -9.42 -16.09 7.26
N ILE A 131 -10.38 -15.28 6.86
CA ILE A 131 -10.26 -14.33 5.76
C ILE A 131 -10.47 -12.92 6.32
N LEU A 132 -9.46 -12.07 6.18
CA LEU A 132 -9.55 -10.66 6.50
C LEU A 132 -9.94 -9.88 5.23
N LEU A 133 -11.13 -9.28 5.26
CA LEU A 133 -11.57 -8.38 4.20
C LEU A 133 -11.26 -6.93 4.60
N SER A 134 -10.62 -6.20 3.71
CA SER A 134 -10.30 -4.79 3.89
C SER A 134 -10.72 -3.98 2.67
N ILE A 135 -10.76 -2.66 2.84
CA ILE A 135 -11.07 -1.69 1.78
C ILE A 135 -9.86 -0.79 1.56
N HIS A 136 -9.78 -0.21 0.36
CA HIS A 136 -8.77 0.82 0.04
C HIS A 136 -9.16 2.16 0.68
N HIS A 137 -9.13 2.21 2.01
CA HIS A 137 -9.38 3.40 2.80
C HIS A 137 -8.16 3.69 3.66
N ASN A 138 -7.66 4.92 3.60
CA ASN A 138 -6.45 5.33 4.29
C ASN A 138 -5.25 4.41 3.96
N ASN A 139 -4.39 4.05 4.93
CA ASN A 139 -3.15 3.32 4.70
C ASN A 139 -3.32 1.79 4.83
N TRP A 140 -3.89 1.15 3.81
CA TRP A 140 -4.02 -0.31 3.74
C TRP A 140 -2.67 -1.05 3.62
N GLU A 141 -1.60 -0.38 3.16
CA GLU A 141 -0.27 -0.99 3.09
C GLU A 141 0.32 -1.21 4.50
N TRP A 142 0.13 -0.25 5.40
CA TRP A 142 0.52 -0.43 6.80
C TRP A 142 -0.39 -1.45 7.50
N LEU A 143 -1.68 -1.47 7.15
CA LEU A 143 -2.61 -2.45 7.69
C LEU A 143 -2.17 -3.88 7.36
N LEU A 144 -1.77 -4.14 6.11
CA LEU A 144 -1.24 -5.44 5.69
C LEU A 144 -0.04 -5.87 6.56
N GLN A 145 0.94 -4.97 6.70
CA GLN A 145 2.14 -5.24 7.49
C GLN A 145 1.82 -5.40 8.99
N ARG A 146 0.96 -4.54 9.55
CA ARG A 146 0.57 -4.61 10.95
C ARG A 146 -0.23 -5.88 11.25
N SER A 147 -1.09 -6.30 10.33
CA SER A 147 -1.85 -7.54 10.43
C SER A 147 -0.94 -8.76 10.48
N SER A 148 0.03 -8.83 9.57
CA SER A 148 0.99 -9.96 9.53
C SER A 148 1.86 -10.06 10.79
N MET A 149 2.01 -8.97 11.55
CA MET A 149 2.73 -8.96 12.83
C MET A 149 1.84 -9.38 14.01
N THR A 150 0.53 -9.27 13.87
CA THR A 150 -0.42 -9.50 14.97
C THR A 150 -0.86 -10.95 15.05
N VAL A 151 -1.06 -11.61 13.91
CA VAL A 151 -1.49 -13.01 13.86
C VAL A 151 -0.31 -13.96 14.02
N SER A 152 -0.49 -15.03 14.78
CA SER A 152 0.52 -16.09 14.97
C SER A 152 0.57 -17.09 13.82
N SER A 153 -0.46 -17.12 12.99
CA SER A 153 -0.58 -17.99 11.82
C SER A 153 0.08 -17.37 10.58
N PRO A 154 0.45 -18.18 9.57
CA PRO A 154 0.86 -17.67 8.28
C PRO A 154 -0.17 -16.69 7.71
N PHE A 155 0.26 -15.52 7.29
CA PHE A 155 -0.59 -14.45 6.79
C PHE A 155 -0.33 -14.23 5.29
N ASP A 156 -1.34 -14.53 4.48
CA ASP A 156 -1.26 -14.42 3.02
C ASP A 156 -1.95 -13.14 2.54
N GLY A 157 -1.20 -12.26 1.89
CA GLY A 157 -1.71 -11.06 1.24
C GLY A 157 -1.94 -11.29 -0.25
N ILE A 158 -3.20 -11.24 -0.69
CA ILE A 158 -3.56 -11.37 -2.11
C ILE A 158 -3.42 -10.01 -2.79
N TYR A 159 -2.67 -9.94 -3.89
CA TYR A 159 -2.46 -8.67 -4.57
C TYR A 159 -2.38 -8.82 -6.10
N LYS A 160 -2.58 -7.70 -6.81
CA LYS A 160 -2.37 -7.61 -8.26
C LYS A 160 -0.97 -7.04 -8.53
N PRO A 161 -0.15 -7.70 -9.36
CA PRO A 161 1.18 -7.21 -9.72
C PRO A 161 1.15 -5.82 -10.37
N LEU A 162 2.13 -4.99 -10.05
CA LEU A 162 2.31 -3.69 -10.65
C LEU A 162 2.90 -3.82 -12.08
N HIS A 163 2.57 -2.88 -12.95
CA HIS A 163 3.06 -2.89 -14.33
C HIS A 163 4.56 -2.57 -14.42
N ASP A 164 5.04 -1.65 -13.59
CA ASP A 164 6.46 -1.33 -13.48
C ASP A 164 7.14 -2.32 -12.54
N SER A 165 8.14 -3.03 -13.05
CA SER A 165 8.79 -4.09 -12.29
C SER A 165 9.76 -3.59 -11.21
N GLY A 166 10.24 -2.33 -11.31
CA GLY A 166 10.98 -1.69 -10.22
C GLY A 166 10.06 -1.34 -9.05
N ALA A 167 8.87 -0.78 -9.36
CA ALA A 167 7.83 -0.55 -8.38
C ALA A 167 7.33 -1.87 -7.75
N GLU A 168 7.13 -2.90 -8.57
CA GLU A 168 6.73 -4.24 -8.10
C GLU A 168 7.74 -4.81 -7.11
N ARG A 169 9.02 -4.81 -7.47
CA ARG A 169 10.07 -5.29 -6.57
C ARG A 169 10.08 -4.52 -5.26
N PHE A 170 9.99 -3.19 -5.33
CA PHE A 170 9.95 -2.34 -4.15
C PHE A 170 8.73 -2.65 -3.26
N ALA A 171 7.54 -2.78 -3.86
CA ALA A 171 6.31 -3.10 -3.14
C ALA A 171 6.36 -4.48 -2.48
N LEU A 172 6.92 -5.49 -3.15
CA LEU A 172 7.10 -6.83 -2.57
C LEU A 172 8.04 -6.81 -1.36
N GLU A 173 9.16 -6.09 -1.44
CA GLU A 173 10.08 -5.93 -0.32
C GLU A 173 9.41 -5.23 0.87
N ALA A 174 8.60 -4.18 0.62
CA ALA A 174 7.89 -3.45 1.66
C ALA A 174 6.82 -4.32 2.32
N ARG A 175 5.95 -4.95 1.52
CA ARG A 175 4.80 -5.75 2.00
C ARG A 175 5.22 -7.01 2.76
N GLY A 176 6.28 -7.70 2.26
CA GLY A 176 6.79 -8.92 2.88
C GLY A 176 7.67 -8.70 4.11
N LYS A 177 8.03 -7.47 4.42
CA LYS A 177 9.03 -7.12 5.44
C LYS A 177 8.73 -7.68 6.83
N HIS A 178 7.47 -7.75 7.20
CA HIS A 178 7.02 -8.19 8.52
C HIS A 178 6.37 -9.58 8.52
N GLY A 179 6.64 -10.40 7.50
CA GLY A 179 6.26 -11.82 7.47
C GLY A 179 4.99 -12.13 6.67
N ALA A 180 4.39 -11.17 5.96
CA ALA A 180 3.30 -11.47 5.04
C ALA A 180 3.81 -12.28 3.83
N ASN A 181 3.15 -13.39 3.50
CA ASN A 181 3.34 -14.09 2.23
C ASN A 181 2.50 -13.37 1.16
N LEU A 182 3.09 -13.14 -0.02
CA LEU A 182 2.43 -12.38 -1.07
C LEU A 182 1.99 -13.30 -2.20
N VAL A 183 0.68 -13.39 -2.40
CA VAL A 183 0.05 -14.27 -3.40
C VAL A 183 -0.50 -13.42 -4.54
N THR A 184 0.00 -13.65 -5.76
CA THR A 184 -0.44 -12.93 -6.95
C THR A 184 -1.78 -13.44 -7.48
N LEU A 185 -2.70 -12.53 -7.81
CA LEU A 185 -3.83 -12.87 -8.66
C LEU A 185 -3.31 -13.12 -10.08
N GLN A 186 -3.41 -14.37 -10.53
CA GLN A 186 -3.20 -14.71 -11.95
C GLN A 186 -4.52 -14.38 -12.67
N THR A 187 -4.51 -13.33 -13.50
CA THR A 187 -5.59 -13.01 -14.45
C THR A 187 -5.22 -13.49 -15.83
#